data_0d1c55c55634ee2a26c7ce903456d26a
#
_entry.id   0d1c55c55634ee2a26c7ce903456d26a
#
_cell.length_a   1.000
_cell.length_b   1.000
_cell.length_c   1.000
_cell.angle_alpha   90.00
_cell.angle_beta   90.00
_cell.angle_gamma   90.00
#
_symmetry.space_group_name_H-M   'P 1'
#
loop_
_entity.id
_entity.type
_entity.pdbx_description
1 polymer ?
#
loop_
_entity_poly.entity_id
_entity_poly.type
_entity_poly.pdbx_seq_one_letter_code
_entity_poly.pdbx_strand_id
1 'polypeptide(L)'
;MWKSVVCNSSFSRNDALEALKEISEFYTENTLECRRGLRTKIEKRSLALNENFLASFEKVKNAINALHVNVNSLNVSVMSMSSQLKDTKTDTQNLIELTKRLQLERKSVSNQQLLANAYVKTFQLSSSEVACLRSNNVTPEFFTALRKTQNISNNCKVLMQAGHQTSALSLMEQISTYQQMAMEVLYRWTQLNCKDIESTVTGPLLVFAMEVLQDRPVLFKYVLEEYCTVRQSVVAQRFIDALAANSSNDTSLKTFTKDIRQYINSMLSWLIDHVPIERKYLAYLLKNCDKLNVDEEIALCMSSITEGLCSPLVSRVESILHMNENPIDLYGVASSLKFYLQIVIKTVPSGQLCQTIEELHKTMECVFLNKLQNLVRDTLLERIEAPPLDLSPSPGIGHLLNILRQVLSVAAVTEDKQEDTSMIVSCVLEPLLQAINLSASRLTPLDMAVYHLNCLYDIHETLKQYQYVEDKLEKLQAQMAVQIEIVSTEQAKYLVTHLNLEEIQTILQGPGANIPLSHIQGMEAENLINFLGKLESMLIMPHTVAVPQIGCLKNPLHLSKVRRQSNEVISAVYKQLYEHVHNPTNEYDNPSALMPRTPDLVYQMLINDENPSLN
;
A
#
# COMPACT_ATOMS: atom_id res chain seq x y z
N MET A 1 11.60 -8.73 47.20
CA MET A 1 12.82 -9.54 47.17
C MET A 1 13.17 -10.13 45.81
N TRP A 2 12.75 -9.47 44.69
CA TRP A 2 13.02 -9.93 43.29
C TRP A 2 13.76 -8.90 42.43
N LYS A 3 14.23 -7.81 43.03
CA LYS A 3 14.95 -6.73 42.31
C LYS A 3 16.46 -6.74 42.45
N SER A 4 17.03 -7.67 43.26
CA SER A 4 18.48 -7.68 43.57
C SER A 4 19.26 -8.86 42.97
N VAL A 5 18.65 -9.74 42.19
CA VAL A 5 19.34 -10.92 41.60
C VAL A 5 19.66 -10.75 40.10
N VAL A 6 19.18 -9.67 39.47
CA VAL A 6 19.38 -9.48 38.02
C VAL A 6 20.59 -8.61 37.67
N CYS A 7 21.35 -8.13 38.67
CA CYS A 7 22.42 -7.16 38.39
C CYS A 7 23.85 -7.69 38.38
N ASN A 8 24.10 -9.01 38.41
CA ASN A 8 25.47 -9.51 38.38
C ASN A 8 25.67 -10.77 37.53
N SER A 9 25.18 -10.77 36.31
CA SER A 9 25.70 -11.71 35.31
C SER A 9 25.74 -10.97 33.97
N SER A 10 26.92 -10.99 33.37
CA SER A 10 27.23 -10.45 32.04
C SER A 10 26.53 -11.24 30.89
N PHE A 11 25.25 -11.49 31.04
CA PHE A 11 24.45 -12.04 29.95
C PHE A 11 24.07 -10.91 28.98
N SER A 12 24.39 -11.10 27.73
CA SER A 12 23.96 -10.16 26.72
C SER A 12 22.41 -10.10 26.71
N ARG A 13 21.86 -8.96 26.39
CA ARG A 13 20.40 -8.78 26.32
C ARG A 13 19.74 -9.74 25.31
N ASN A 14 20.52 -10.23 24.35
CA ASN A 14 20.10 -11.21 23.36
C ASN A 14 20.02 -12.63 23.95
N ASP A 15 20.99 -13.03 24.75
CA ASP A 15 21.02 -14.38 25.39
C ASP A 15 19.85 -14.54 26.37
N ALA A 16 19.50 -13.47 27.08
CA ALA A 16 18.34 -13.45 27.97
C ALA A 16 17.00 -13.52 27.19
N LEU A 17 16.91 -12.90 26.03
CA LEU A 17 15.74 -12.97 25.16
C LEU A 17 15.59 -14.36 24.52
N GLU A 18 16.68 -14.98 24.12
CA GLU A 18 16.71 -16.33 23.57
C GLU A 18 16.31 -17.37 24.63
N ALA A 19 16.84 -17.24 25.84
CA ALA A 19 16.43 -18.06 26.97
C ALA A 19 14.95 -17.90 27.35
N LEU A 20 14.42 -16.69 27.27
CA LEU A 20 13.00 -16.43 27.50
C LEU A 20 12.12 -17.00 26.40
N LYS A 21 12.57 -17.01 25.15
CA LYS A 21 11.86 -17.61 24.01
C LYS A 21 11.76 -19.13 24.17
N GLU A 22 12.85 -19.78 24.53
CA GLU A 22 12.90 -21.22 24.83
C GLU A 22 11.99 -21.60 26.00
N ILE A 23 11.95 -20.77 27.05
CA ILE A 23 11.06 -21.00 28.18
C ILE A 23 9.59 -20.79 27.81
N SER A 24 9.29 -19.88 26.91
CA SER A 24 7.92 -19.58 26.50
C SER A 24 7.21 -20.75 25.78
N GLU A 25 7.96 -21.69 25.22
CA GLU A 25 7.39 -22.89 24.56
C GLU A 25 6.66 -23.83 25.52
N PHE A 26 7.03 -23.86 26.80
CA PHE A 26 6.44 -24.77 27.79
C PHE A 26 5.91 -24.07 29.05
N TYR A 27 5.95 -22.75 29.07
CA TYR A 27 5.43 -21.91 30.14
C TYR A 27 4.31 -21.03 29.61
N THR A 28 3.13 -21.61 29.46
CA THR A 28 1.97 -20.96 28.86
C THR A 28 1.11 -20.21 29.86
N GLU A 29 1.14 -20.60 31.14
CA GLU A 29 0.34 -19.97 32.19
C GLU A 29 1.21 -19.58 33.39
N ASN A 30 1.02 -18.34 33.86
CA ASN A 30 1.80 -17.79 34.96
C ASN A 30 1.12 -18.01 36.32
N THR A 31 0.89 -19.26 36.69
CA THR A 31 0.34 -19.63 37.97
C THR A 31 1.42 -19.89 39.01
N LEU A 32 1.08 -19.84 40.30
CA LEU A 32 2.04 -20.12 41.41
C LEU A 32 2.60 -21.54 41.36
N GLU A 33 1.79 -22.49 40.91
CA GLU A 33 2.20 -23.89 40.74
C GLU A 33 3.18 -24.05 39.58
N CYS A 34 2.92 -23.36 38.46
CA CYS A 34 3.80 -23.36 37.31
C CYS A 34 5.16 -22.75 37.63
N ARG A 35 5.22 -21.70 38.46
CA ARG A 35 6.48 -21.09 38.92
C ARG A 35 7.30 -22.01 39.80
N ARG A 36 6.65 -22.75 40.70
CA ARG A 36 7.34 -23.72 41.56
C ARG A 36 7.86 -24.92 40.78
N GLY A 37 7.13 -25.34 39.74
CA GLY A 37 7.54 -26.47 38.89
C GLY A 37 8.50 -26.12 37.74
N LEU A 38 8.77 -24.83 37.49
CA LEU A 38 9.55 -24.40 36.32
C LEU A 38 10.98 -24.99 36.33
N ARG A 39 11.67 -24.95 37.47
CA ARG A 39 13.02 -25.51 37.62
C ARG A 39 13.05 -26.99 37.27
N THR A 40 12.11 -27.74 37.81
CA THR A 40 12.00 -29.20 37.57
C THR A 40 11.64 -29.53 36.13
N LYS A 41 10.89 -28.68 35.45
CA LYS A 41 10.59 -28.83 34.00
C LYS A 41 11.81 -28.57 33.15
N ILE A 42 12.61 -27.55 33.46
CA ILE A 42 13.87 -27.25 32.77
C ILE A 42 14.87 -28.38 32.98
N GLU A 43 15.02 -28.86 34.21
CA GLU A 43 15.93 -29.97 34.52
C GLU A 43 15.51 -31.28 33.82
N LYS A 44 14.21 -31.58 33.77
CA LYS A 44 13.70 -32.74 33.00
C LYS A 44 13.93 -32.61 31.48
N ARG A 45 13.80 -31.41 30.90
CA ARG A 45 14.07 -31.18 29.47
C ARG A 45 15.55 -31.31 29.15
N SER A 46 16.43 -30.81 30.05
CA SER A 46 17.88 -30.96 29.93
C SER A 46 18.29 -32.43 30.04
N LEU A 47 17.72 -33.19 30.95
CA LEU A 47 17.95 -34.64 31.08
C LEU A 47 17.50 -35.38 29.80
N ALA A 48 16.33 -35.10 29.27
CA ALA A 48 15.83 -35.72 28.04
C ALA A 48 16.73 -35.40 26.81
N LEU A 49 17.24 -34.17 26.71
CA LEU A 49 18.22 -33.80 25.69
C LEU A 49 19.52 -34.60 25.82
N ASN A 50 20.03 -34.74 27.03
CA ASN A 50 21.25 -35.51 27.30
C ASN A 50 21.06 -37.02 27.02
N GLU A 51 19.88 -37.57 27.33
CA GLU A 51 19.52 -38.97 26.98
C GLU A 51 19.48 -39.19 25.47
N ASN A 52 18.88 -38.27 24.73
CA ASN A 52 18.87 -38.33 23.27
C ASN A 52 20.27 -38.21 22.66
N PHE A 53 21.12 -37.38 23.27
CA PHE A 53 22.53 -37.25 22.88
C PHE A 53 23.31 -38.54 23.13
N LEU A 54 23.16 -39.14 24.31
CA LEU A 54 23.76 -40.42 24.65
C LEU A 54 23.29 -41.54 23.72
N ALA A 55 21.99 -41.60 23.42
CA ALA A 55 21.46 -42.62 22.50
C ALA A 55 22.02 -42.44 21.07
N SER A 56 22.30 -41.22 20.64
CA SER A 56 22.94 -40.93 19.37
C SER A 56 24.39 -41.37 19.33
N PHE A 57 25.12 -41.13 20.42
CA PHE A 57 26.51 -41.60 20.57
C PHE A 57 26.62 -43.12 20.63
N GLU A 58 25.66 -43.79 21.28
CA GLU A 58 25.61 -45.25 21.33
C GLU A 58 25.42 -45.86 19.93
N LYS A 59 24.59 -45.25 19.08
CA LYS A 59 24.44 -45.67 17.68
C LYS A 59 25.74 -45.53 16.88
N VAL A 60 26.49 -44.43 17.09
CA VAL A 60 27.77 -44.22 16.43
C VAL A 60 28.82 -45.25 16.92
N LYS A 61 28.88 -45.51 18.24
CA LYS A 61 29.75 -46.52 18.81
C LYS A 61 29.48 -47.92 18.24
N ASN A 62 28.20 -48.28 18.15
CA ASN A 62 27.80 -49.57 17.62
C ASN A 62 28.14 -49.70 16.11
N ALA A 63 28.01 -48.61 15.33
CA ALA A 63 28.44 -48.59 13.94
C ALA A 63 29.97 -48.75 13.79
N ILE A 64 30.75 -48.11 14.66
CA ILE A 64 32.22 -48.25 14.66
C ILE A 64 32.65 -49.69 15.05
N ASN A 65 31.99 -50.29 16.03
CA ASN A 65 32.27 -51.67 16.44
C ASN A 65 31.94 -52.67 15.35
N ALA A 66 30.83 -52.49 14.62
CA ALA A 66 30.45 -53.28 13.47
C ALA A 66 31.49 -53.20 12.32
N LEU A 67 32.00 -51.97 12.08
CA LEU A 67 33.11 -51.78 11.13
C LEU A 67 34.38 -52.52 11.53
N HIS A 68 34.75 -52.48 12.84
CA HIS A 68 35.93 -53.15 13.36
C HIS A 68 35.86 -54.67 13.18
N VAL A 69 34.71 -55.29 13.45
CA VAL A 69 34.46 -56.71 13.25
C VAL A 69 34.59 -57.10 11.78
N ASN A 70 34.04 -56.29 10.86
CA ASN A 70 34.12 -56.57 9.43
C ASN A 70 35.56 -56.46 8.90
N VAL A 71 36.34 -55.50 9.37
CA VAL A 71 37.77 -55.37 9.00
C VAL A 71 38.61 -56.55 9.48
N ASN A 72 38.34 -57.06 10.67
CA ASN A 72 39.05 -58.21 11.20
C ASN A 72 38.70 -59.50 10.43
N SER A 73 37.46 -59.70 10.06
CA SER A 73 37.01 -60.84 9.24
C SER A 73 37.65 -60.82 7.83
N LEU A 74 37.80 -59.63 7.25
CA LEU A 74 38.52 -59.43 5.98
C LEU A 74 40.00 -59.84 6.08
N ASN A 75 40.66 -59.45 7.17
CA ASN A 75 42.09 -59.76 7.40
C ASN A 75 42.35 -61.26 7.52
N VAL A 76 41.49 -61.99 8.23
CA VAL A 76 41.59 -63.45 8.36
C VAL A 76 41.42 -64.16 7.02
N SER A 77 40.46 -63.69 6.19
CA SER A 77 40.23 -64.23 4.85
C SER A 77 41.44 -64.02 3.91
N VAL A 78 42.08 -62.86 4.00
CA VAL A 78 43.28 -62.53 3.22
C VAL A 78 44.48 -63.40 3.59
N MET A 79 44.69 -63.67 4.90
CA MET A 79 45.77 -64.55 5.33
C MET A 79 45.56 -66.02 4.90
N SER A 80 44.35 -66.53 4.96
CA SER A 80 44.00 -67.87 4.48
C SER A 80 44.23 -68.03 2.98
N MET A 81 43.85 -67.06 2.19
CA MET A 81 44.10 -67.06 0.73
C MET A 81 45.60 -67.01 0.39
N SER A 82 46.39 -66.26 1.20
CA SER A 82 47.83 -66.12 0.96
C SER A 82 48.60 -67.45 1.16
N SER A 83 48.15 -68.28 2.11
CA SER A 83 48.81 -69.59 2.35
C SER A 83 48.48 -70.64 1.26
N GLN A 84 47.23 -70.63 0.78
CA GLN A 84 46.82 -71.58 -0.31
C GLN A 84 47.48 -71.28 -1.65
N LEU A 85 47.81 -69.98 -1.87
CA LEU A 85 48.49 -69.53 -3.08
C LEU A 85 49.96 -69.99 -3.17
N LYS A 86 50.57 -70.26 -2.02
CA LYS A 86 51.97 -70.60 -1.94
C LYS A 86 52.23 -72.06 -2.36
N ASP A 87 51.29 -72.94 -2.11
CA ASP A 87 51.43 -74.37 -2.35
C ASP A 87 51.16 -74.80 -3.82
N THR A 88 50.39 -73.98 -4.54
CA THR A 88 50.06 -74.18 -5.94
C THR A 88 51.07 -73.60 -6.94
N LYS A 89 52.08 -72.85 -6.42
CA LYS A 89 53.04 -72.15 -7.27
C LYS A 89 54.06 -73.03 -7.96
N THR A 90 54.30 -74.21 -7.46
CA THR A 90 55.33 -75.17 -8.01
C THR A 90 54.84 -76.04 -9.12
N ASP A 91 53.55 -76.41 -9.20
CA ASP A 91 53.00 -77.35 -10.20
C ASP A 91 52.55 -76.67 -11.51
N THR A 92 52.59 -75.41 -11.60
CA THR A 92 51.97 -74.65 -12.70
C THR A 92 52.93 -73.95 -13.65
N GLN A 93 54.29 -74.06 -13.48
CA GLN A 93 55.19 -73.28 -14.33
C GLN A 93 55.12 -73.69 -15.81
N ASN A 94 54.90 -74.97 -16.14
CA ASN A 94 54.72 -75.44 -17.53
C ASN A 94 53.32 -75.05 -18.09
N LEU A 95 52.29 -75.02 -17.28
CA LEU A 95 50.97 -74.54 -17.64
C LEU A 95 50.95 -73.00 -17.82
N ILE A 96 51.86 -72.29 -17.12
CA ILE A 96 51.95 -70.83 -17.17
C ILE A 96 52.42 -70.31 -18.55
N GLU A 97 53.30 -71.06 -19.22
CA GLU A 97 53.79 -70.65 -20.53
C GLU A 97 52.72 -70.86 -21.66
N LEU A 98 52.00 -71.97 -21.58
CA LEU A 98 50.86 -72.24 -22.48
C LEU A 98 49.67 -71.30 -22.17
N THR A 99 49.44 -71.11 -20.87
CA THR A 99 48.41 -70.12 -20.39
C THR A 99 48.78 -68.68 -20.72
N LYS A 100 50.07 -68.30 -20.67
CA LYS A 100 50.51 -66.95 -21.10
C LYS A 100 50.18 -66.68 -22.56
N ARG A 101 50.42 -67.67 -23.43
CA ARG A 101 50.11 -67.55 -24.89
C ARG A 101 48.60 -67.45 -25.09
N LEU A 102 47.83 -68.35 -24.50
CA LEU A 102 46.37 -68.32 -24.56
C LEU A 102 45.78 -67.07 -23.81
N GLN A 103 46.45 -66.65 -22.75
CA GLN A 103 46.07 -65.42 -22.06
C GLN A 103 46.33 -64.15 -22.90
N LEU A 104 47.41 -64.12 -23.68
CA LEU A 104 47.66 -63.01 -24.62
C LEU A 104 46.65 -62.98 -25.74
N GLU A 105 46.33 -64.13 -26.32
CA GLU A 105 45.24 -64.25 -27.33
C GLU A 105 43.89 -63.94 -26.73
N ARG A 106 43.57 -64.48 -25.54
CA ARG A 106 42.34 -64.20 -24.82
C ARG A 106 42.26 -62.71 -24.42
N LYS A 107 43.40 -62.12 -24.00
CA LYS A 107 43.49 -60.71 -23.67
C LYS A 107 43.28 -59.84 -24.92
N SER A 108 43.84 -60.23 -26.04
CA SER A 108 43.62 -59.55 -27.33
C SER A 108 42.15 -59.62 -27.74
N VAL A 109 41.53 -60.82 -27.74
CA VAL A 109 40.12 -60.99 -28.06
C VAL A 109 39.21 -60.31 -27.01
N SER A 110 39.57 -60.41 -25.71
CA SER A 110 38.85 -59.71 -24.64
C SER A 110 38.94 -58.18 -24.80
N ASN A 111 40.11 -57.65 -25.16
CA ASN A 111 40.26 -56.24 -25.43
C ASN A 111 39.47 -55.81 -26.68
N GLN A 112 39.46 -56.65 -27.75
CA GLN A 112 38.63 -56.38 -28.92
C GLN A 112 37.13 -56.43 -28.56
N GLN A 113 36.73 -57.37 -27.71
CA GLN A 113 35.36 -57.48 -27.24
C GLN A 113 34.98 -56.29 -26.35
N LEU A 114 35.88 -55.88 -25.44
CA LEU A 114 35.69 -54.71 -24.60
C LEU A 114 35.57 -53.43 -25.47
N LEU A 115 36.44 -53.31 -26.48
CA LEU A 115 36.41 -52.19 -27.42
C LEU A 115 35.11 -52.16 -28.23
N ALA A 116 34.71 -53.34 -28.77
CA ALA A 116 33.45 -53.46 -29.49
C ALA A 116 32.22 -53.18 -28.61
N ASN A 117 32.21 -53.73 -27.40
CA ASN A 117 31.14 -53.44 -26.42
C ASN A 117 31.14 -51.97 -25.99
N ALA A 118 32.31 -51.37 -25.77
CA ALA A 118 32.43 -49.96 -25.48
C ALA A 118 31.93 -49.09 -26.65
N TYR A 119 32.28 -49.48 -27.88
CA TYR A 119 31.80 -48.80 -29.09
C TYR A 119 30.27 -48.89 -29.20
N VAL A 120 29.70 -50.11 -29.10
CA VAL A 120 28.25 -50.31 -29.13
C VAL A 120 27.56 -49.51 -28.03
N LYS A 121 28.10 -49.56 -26.81
CA LYS A 121 27.54 -48.81 -25.67
C LYS A 121 27.64 -47.31 -25.83
N THR A 122 28.70 -46.81 -26.50
CA THR A 122 28.98 -45.38 -26.62
C THR A 122 28.33 -44.75 -27.84
N PHE A 123 28.15 -45.51 -28.95
CA PHE A 123 27.69 -44.99 -30.24
C PHE A 123 26.37 -45.60 -30.75
N GLN A 124 25.81 -46.63 -30.08
CA GLN A 124 24.54 -47.22 -30.48
C GLN A 124 23.48 -47.09 -29.40
N LEU A 125 22.25 -46.87 -29.82
CA LEU A 125 21.06 -46.98 -29.00
C LEU A 125 20.59 -48.43 -28.92
N SER A 126 20.11 -48.86 -27.77
CA SER A 126 19.45 -50.17 -27.65
C SER A 126 18.09 -50.16 -28.38
N SER A 127 17.60 -51.31 -28.77
CA SER A 127 16.29 -51.45 -29.42
C SER A 127 15.16 -50.93 -28.54
N SER A 128 15.28 -51.07 -27.22
CA SER A 128 14.32 -50.52 -26.25
C SER A 128 14.35 -48.99 -26.22
N GLU A 129 15.54 -48.35 -26.26
CA GLU A 129 15.69 -46.92 -26.31
C GLU A 129 15.13 -46.33 -27.61
N VAL A 130 15.36 -46.96 -28.74
CA VAL A 130 14.78 -46.56 -30.04
C VAL A 130 13.26 -46.71 -30.05
N ALA A 131 12.72 -47.78 -29.45
CA ALA A 131 11.28 -47.93 -29.29
C ALA A 131 10.68 -46.85 -28.38
N CYS A 132 11.36 -46.51 -27.29
CA CYS A 132 10.98 -45.39 -26.41
C CYS A 132 10.93 -44.06 -27.14
N LEU A 133 11.93 -43.72 -27.96
CA LEU A 133 11.99 -42.47 -28.72
C LEU A 133 10.92 -42.40 -29.84
N ARG A 134 10.38 -43.53 -30.29
CA ARG A 134 9.28 -43.60 -31.27
C ARG A 134 7.90 -43.63 -30.62
N SER A 135 7.83 -43.95 -29.34
CA SER A 135 6.54 -44.03 -28.64
C SER A 135 5.96 -42.62 -28.44
N ASN A 136 4.65 -42.47 -28.56
CA ASN A 136 3.96 -41.21 -28.31
C ASN A 136 3.86 -40.86 -26.80
N ASN A 137 4.32 -41.77 -25.93
CA ASN A 137 4.28 -41.56 -24.48
C ASN A 137 5.66 -41.09 -23.99
N VAL A 138 5.72 -39.91 -23.45
CA VAL A 138 6.94 -39.34 -22.84
C VAL A 138 7.04 -39.83 -21.40
N THR A 139 8.06 -40.63 -21.13
CA THR A 139 8.40 -41.18 -19.81
C THR A 139 9.77 -40.65 -19.36
N PRO A 140 10.18 -40.80 -18.09
CA PRO A 140 11.55 -40.46 -17.69
C PRO A 140 12.63 -41.16 -18.49
N GLU A 141 12.33 -42.40 -18.96
CA GLU A 141 13.22 -43.19 -19.84
C GLU A 141 13.42 -42.54 -21.21
N PHE A 142 12.41 -41.87 -21.75
CA PHE A 142 12.51 -41.10 -22.99
C PHE A 142 13.59 -40.01 -22.90
N PHE A 143 13.62 -39.24 -21.80
CA PHE A 143 14.63 -38.19 -21.60
C PHE A 143 16.03 -38.76 -21.42
N THR A 144 16.17 -39.93 -20.77
CA THR A 144 17.48 -40.60 -20.66
C THR A 144 17.96 -41.07 -22.01
N ALA A 145 17.08 -41.62 -22.85
CA ALA A 145 17.38 -42.02 -24.22
C ALA A 145 17.75 -40.83 -25.10
N LEU A 146 17.00 -39.71 -24.97
CA LEU A 146 17.28 -38.49 -25.72
C LEU A 146 18.62 -37.86 -25.31
N ARG A 147 18.94 -37.79 -24.01
CA ARG A 147 20.25 -37.32 -23.52
C ARG A 147 21.38 -38.19 -24.03
N LYS A 148 21.15 -39.51 -24.13
CA LYS A 148 22.10 -40.45 -24.74
C LYS A 148 22.35 -40.14 -26.22
N THR A 149 21.33 -39.78 -27.01
CA THR A 149 21.51 -39.34 -28.42
C THR A 149 22.38 -38.08 -28.53
N GLN A 150 22.23 -37.13 -27.62
CA GLN A 150 23.07 -35.93 -27.57
C GLN A 150 24.53 -36.27 -27.26
N ASN A 151 24.76 -37.14 -26.29
CA ASN A 151 26.09 -37.63 -25.95
C ASN A 151 26.72 -38.38 -27.13
N ILE A 152 25.97 -39.24 -27.85
CA ILE A 152 26.44 -39.93 -29.05
C ILE A 152 26.80 -38.91 -30.14
N SER A 153 25.98 -37.90 -30.36
CA SER A 153 26.26 -36.84 -31.34
C SER A 153 27.56 -36.07 -31.00
N ASN A 154 27.79 -35.74 -29.73
CA ASN A 154 29.04 -35.12 -29.28
C ASN A 154 30.25 -36.06 -29.43
N ASN A 155 30.08 -37.33 -29.09
CA ASN A 155 31.12 -38.34 -29.29
C ASN A 155 31.45 -38.55 -30.79
N CYS A 156 30.46 -38.48 -31.70
CA CYS A 156 30.68 -38.49 -33.13
C CYS A 156 31.51 -37.32 -33.63
N LYS A 157 31.35 -36.11 -33.04
CA LYS A 157 32.20 -34.96 -33.35
C LYS A 157 33.67 -35.21 -32.97
N VAL A 158 33.90 -35.83 -31.80
CA VAL A 158 35.25 -36.24 -31.39
C VAL A 158 35.81 -37.31 -32.32
N LEU A 159 34.99 -38.27 -32.74
CA LEU A 159 35.38 -39.32 -33.70
C LEU A 159 35.76 -38.74 -35.08
N MET A 160 35.05 -37.71 -35.53
CA MET A 160 35.39 -36.94 -36.74
C MET A 160 36.76 -36.25 -36.63
N GLN A 161 37.06 -35.66 -35.50
CA GLN A 161 38.37 -35.04 -35.23
C GLN A 161 39.49 -36.07 -35.17
N ALA A 162 39.19 -37.29 -34.75
CA ALA A 162 40.13 -38.42 -34.73
C ALA A 162 40.42 -39.07 -36.12
N GLY A 163 39.81 -38.57 -37.20
CA GLY A 163 40.07 -39.01 -38.58
C GLY A 163 39.12 -40.04 -39.13
N HIS A 164 38.12 -40.50 -38.36
CA HIS A 164 37.11 -41.50 -38.80
C HIS A 164 35.84 -40.82 -39.36
N GLN A 165 35.99 -40.04 -40.43
CA GLN A 165 34.95 -39.14 -40.94
C GLN A 165 33.71 -39.86 -41.49
N THR A 166 33.90 -40.90 -42.30
CA THR A 166 32.79 -41.62 -42.96
C THR A 166 31.87 -42.32 -41.97
N SER A 167 32.45 -43.01 -40.99
CA SER A 167 31.69 -43.70 -39.94
C SER A 167 30.99 -42.70 -39.01
N ALA A 168 31.65 -41.61 -38.67
CA ALA A 168 31.08 -40.59 -37.84
C ALA A 168 29.89 -39.87 -38.50
N LEU A 169 30.00 -39.57 -39.82
CA LEU A 169 28.91 -38.94 -40.58
C LEU A 169 27.67 -39.86 -40.69
N SER A 170 27.86 -41.15 -40.99
CA SER A 170 26.76 -42.11 -41.06
C SER A 170 26.03 -42.24 -39.71
N LEU A 171 26.78 -42.28 -38.60
CA LEU A 171 26.20 -42.32 -37.26
C LEU A 171 25.48 -41.01 -36.91
N MET A 172 26.06 -39.86 -37.27
CA MET A 172 25.44 -38.57 -37.05
C MET A 172 24.12 -38.44 -37.80
N GLU A 173 24.02 -38.91 -39.04
CA GLU A 173 22.79 -38.89 -39.82
C GLU A 173 21.69 -39.72 -39.15
N GLN A 174 22.01 -40.96 -38.74
CA GLN A 174 21.07 -41.81 -38.01
C GLN A 174 20.60 -41.18 -36.69
N ILE A 175 21.52 -40.63 -35.90
CA ILE A 175 21.20 -40.00 -34.62
C ILE A 175 20.38 -38.73 -34.82
N SER A 176 20.71 -37.94 -35.86
CA SER A 176 19.94 -36.74 -36.22
C SER A 176 18.48 -37.07 -36.55
N THR A 177 18.26 -38.19 -37.29
CA THR A 177 16.91 -38.65 -37.60
C THR A 177 16.13 -39.02 -36.33
N TYR A 178 16.79 -39.76 -35.40
CA TYR A 178 16.14 -40.10 -34.12
C TYR A 178 15.89 -38.85 -33.26
N GLN A 179 16.80 -37.91 -33.24
CA GLN A 179 16.61 -36.64 -32.53
C GLN A 179 15.44 -35.83 -33.10
N GLN A 180 15.31 -35.75 -34.43
CA GLN A 180 14.21 -35.04 -35.07
C GLN A 180 12.86 -35.69 -34.73
N MET A 181 12.76 -37.00 -34.83
CA MET A 181 11.54 -37.73 -34.46
C MET A 181 11.19 -37.57 -32.98
N ALA A 182 12.20 -37.66 -32.10
CA ALA A 182 11.99 -37.50 -30.68
C ALA A 182 11.56 -36.06 -30.32
N MET A 183 12.14 -35.06 -30.99
CA MET A 183 11.74 -33.64 -30.77
C MET A 183 10.32 -33.38 -31.26
N GLU A 184 9.87 -34.01 -32.34
CA GLU A 184 8.49 -33.91 -32.83
C GLU A 184 7.49 -34.57 -31.87
N VAL A 185 7.82 -35.78 -31.38
CA VAL A 185 7.03 -36.46 -30.35
C VAL A 185 6.95 -35.62 -29.07
N LEU A 186 8.09 -35.09 -28.61
CA LEU A 186 8.17 -34.26 -27.43
C LEU A 186 7.32 -33.00 -27.58
N TYR A 187 7.43 -32.32 -28.74
CA TYR A 187 6.62 -31.12 -29.04
C TYR A 187 5.13 -31.43 -28.96
N ARG A 188 4.65 -32.46 -29.65
CA ARG A 188 3.23 -32.85 -29.63
C ARG A 188 2.76 -33.25 -28.23
N TRP A 189 3.58 -33.99 -27.51
CA TRP A 189 3.26 -34.41 -26.15
C TRP A 189 3.18 -33.18 -25.21
N THR A 190 4.12 -32.25 -25.30
CA THR A 190 4.14 -31.06 -24.48
C THR A 190 2.92 -30.19 -24.77
N GLN A 191 2.55 -30.03 -26.05
CA GLN A 191 1.36 -29.28 -26.45
C GLN A 191 0.06 -29.88 -25.87
N LEU A 192 -0.06 -31.21 -25.86
CA LEU A 192 -1.24 -31.88 -25.30
C LEU A 192 -1.32 -31.80 -23.79
N ASN A 193 -0.19 -31.77 -23.11
CA ASN A 193 -0.11 -31.81 -21.64
C ASN A 193 0.13 -30.47 -20.98
N CYS A 194 0.18 -29.35 -21.72
CA CYS A 194 0.33 -28.01 -21.19
C CYS A 194 -0.75 -27.63 -20.14
N LYS A 195 -1.91 -28.29 -20.19
CA LYS A 195 -3.02 -28.09 -19.25
C LYS A 195 -2.72 -28.65 -17.86
N ASP A 196 -1.90 -29.69 -17.76
CA ASP A 196 -1.75 -30.54 -16.58
C ASP A 196 -0.49 -30.22 -15.76
N ILE A 197 -0.02 -28.97 -15.78
CA ILE A 197 1.17 -28.54 -15.03
C ILE A 197 1.00 -28.73 -13.51
N GLU A 198 -0.23 -28.69 -13.03
CA GLU A 198 -0.59 -28.87 -11.62
C GLU A 198 -0.50 -30.36 -11.19
N SER A 199 -0.38 -31.28 -12.13
CA SER A 199 -0.25 -32.71 -11.86
C SER A 199 1.14 -33.04 -11.31
N THR A 200 1.18 -33.86 -10.27
CA THR A 200 2.43 -34.33 -9.65
C THR A 200 3.25 -35.22 -10.55
N VAL A 201 2.63 -35.83 -11.58
CA VAL A 201 3.28 -36.75 -12.51
C VAL A 201 3.76 -36.04 -13.79
N THR A 202 2.89 -35.22 -14.39
CA THR A 202 3.16 -34.56 -15.68
C THR A 202 3.98 -33.26 -15.49
N GLY A 203 3.82 -32.55 -14.39
CA GLY A 203 4.54 -31.31 -14.12
C GLY A 203 6.07 -31.43 -14.20
N PRO A 204 6.71 -32.39 -13.51
CA PRO A 204 8.16 -32.58 -13.61
C PRO A 204 8.62 -32.98 -15.03
N LEU A 205 7.82 -33.77 -15.76
CA LEU A 205 8.13 -34.16 -17.14
C LEU A 205 8.05 -32.96 -18.09
N LEU A 206 7.11 -32.03 -17.87
CA LEU A 206 7.03 -30.80 -18.64
C LEU A 206 8.26 -29.89 -18.43
N VAL A 207 8.79 -29.82 -17.23
CA VAL A 207 10.03 -29.07 -16.93
C VAL A 207 11.20 -29.66 -17.74
N PHE A 208 11.37 -31.00 -17.75
CA PHE A 208 12.39 -31.63 -18.55
C PHE A 208 12.14 -31.47 -20.07
N ALA A 209 10.88 -31.47 -20.50
CA ALA A 209 10.54 -31.20 -21.88
C ALA A 209 10.95 -29.81 -22.33
N MET A 210 10.70 -28.81 -21.52
CA MET A 210 11.10 -27.40 -21.79
C MET A 210 12.63 -27.25 -21.79
N GLU A 211 13.34 -27.90 -20.87
CA GLU A 211 14.81 -27.95 -20.84
C GLU A 211 15.38 -28.45 -22.18
N VAL A 212 14.79 -29.48 -22.76
CA VAL A 212 15.25 -30.05 -24.04
C VAL A 212 14.81 -29.19 -25.23
N LEU A 213 13.58 -28.65 -25.21
CA LEU A 213 13.02 -27.85 -26.30
C LEU A 213 13.75 -26.50 -26.47
N GLN A 214 14.44 -25.97 -25.42
CA GLN A 214 15.25 -24.74 -25.55
C GLN A 214 16.36 -24.84 -26.61
N ASP A 215 16.80 -26.06 -26.98
CA ASP A 215 17.75 -26.30 -28.09
C ASP A 215 17.16 -25.95 -29.47
N ARG A 216 15.85 -25.84 -29.57
CA ARG A 216 15.09 -25.48 -30.77
C ARG A 216 14.18 -24.28 -30.50
N PRO A 217 14.70 -23.05 -30.56
CA PRO A 217 14.00 -21.84 -30.10
C PRO A 217 12.63 -21.63 -30.78
N VAL A 218 12.48 -22.07 -32.04
CA VAL A 218 11.19 -21.95 -32.75
C VAL A 218 10.12 -22.87 -32.12
N LEU A 219 10.45 -24.13 -31.84
CA LEU A 219 9.51 -25.06 -31.22
C LEU A 219 9.21 -24.67 -29.77
N PHE A 220 10.23 -24.25 -29.06
CA PHE A 220 10.09 -23.72 -27.69
C PHE A 220 9.09 -22.58 -27.62
N LYS A 221 9.22 -21.60 -28.52
CA LYS A 221 8.33 -20.45 -28.57
C LYS A 221 6.90 -20.85 -28.87
N TYR A 222 6.67 -21.73 -29.85
CA TYR A 222 5.32 -22.21 -30.14
C TYR A 222 4.66 -22.98 -28.98
N VAL A 223 5.44 -23.80 -28.26
CA VAL A 223 4.92 -24.48 -27.06
C VAL A 223 4.60 -23.50 -25.97
N LEU A 224 5.42 -22.48 -25.80
CA LEU A 224 5.20 -21.44 -24.78
C LEU A 224 3.97 -20.59 -25.11
N GLU A 225 3.78 -20.22 -26.38
CA GLU A 225 2.56 -19.52 -26.85
C GLU A 225 1.30 -20.37 -26.63
N GLU A 226 1.34 -21.65 -26.95
CA GLU A 226 0.23 -22.57 -26.72
C GLU A 226 -0.06 -22.73 -25.22
N TYR A 227 0.98 -22.87 -24.40
CA TYR A 227 0.85 -22.88 -22.95
C TYR A 227 0.16 -21.61 -22.44
N CYS A 228 0.59 -20.44 -22.91
CA CYS A 228 -0.01 -19.16 -22.54
C CYS A 228 -1.49 -19.12 -22.92
N THR A 229 -1.84 -19.53 -24.13
CA THR A 229 -3.24 -19.54 -24.62
C THR A 229 -4.14 -20.44 -23.78
N VAL A 230 -3.63 -21.64 -23.45
CA VAL A 230 -4.35 -22.58 -22.59
C VAL A 230 -4.53 -22.03 -21.19
N ARG A 231 -3.46 -21.52 -20.58
CA ARG A 231 -3.53 -20.92 -19.21
C ARG A 231 -4.40 -19.68 -19.19
N GLN A 232 -4.32 -18.83 -20.19
CA GLN A 232 -5.20 -17.67 -20.36
C GLN A 232 -6.68 -18.09 -20.27
N SER A 233 -7.07 -19.10 -21.02
CA SER A 233 -8.44 -19.61 -21.01
C SER A 233 -8.85 -20.18 -19.65
N VAL A 234 -7.97 -20.95 -19.01
CA VAL A 234 -8.23 -21.55 -17.69
C VAL A 234 -8.35 -20.48 -16.60
N VAL A 235 -7.44 -19.52 -16.60
CA VAL A 235 -7.44 -18.42 -15.60
C VAL A 235 -8.64 -17.52 -15.79
N ALA A 236 -8.98 -17.15 -17.03
CA ALA A 236 -10.16 -16.38 -17.36
C ALA A 236 -11.46 -17.09 -16.91
N GLN A 237 -11.57 -18.39 -17.17
CA GLN A 237 -12.73 -19.17 -16.74
C GLN A 237 -12.83 -19.26 -15.21
N ARG A 238 -11.73 -19.51 -14.51
CA ARG A 238 -11.69 -19.50 -13.02
C ARG A 238 -12.10 -18.16 -12.46
N PHE A 239 -11.70 -17.06 -13.10
CA PHE A 239 -12.10 -15.71 -12.70
C PHE A 239 -13.60 -15.49 -12.90
N ILE A 240 -14.13 -15.86 -14.05
CA ILE A 240 -15.58 -15.78 -14.35
C ILE A 240 -16.38 -16.63 -13.35
N ASP A 241 -15.93 -17.85 -13.07
CA ASP A 241 -16.57 -18.74 -12.09
C ASP A 241 -16.54 -18.14 -10.68
N ALA A 242 -15.43 -17.52 -10.28
CA ALA A 242 -15.31 -16.81 -9.00
C ALA A 242 -16.27 -15.61 -8.94
N LEU A 243 -16.39 -14.86 -10.02
CA LEU A 243 -17.37 -13.76 -10.12
C LEU A 243 -18.81 -14.27 -10.04
N ALA A 244 -19.11 -15.41 -10.65
CA ALA A 244 -20.42 -16.05 -10.60
C ALA A 244 -20.74 -16.61 -9.20
N ALA A 245 -19.76 -17.26 -8.53
CA ALA A 245 -19.92 -17.79 -7.19
C ALA A 245 -20.21 -16.70 -6.15
N ASN A 246 -19.53 -15.56 -6.27
CA ASN A 246 -19.79 -14.41 -5.40
C ASN A 246 -21.17 -13.77 -5.65
N SER A 247 -21.76 -13.99 -6.82
CA SER A 247 -23.11 -13.49 -7.16
C SER A 247 -24.23 -14.47 -6.78
N SER A 248 -23.91 -15.74 -6.52
CA SER A 248 -24.90 -16.78 -6.19
C SER A 248 -25.21 -16.94 -4.70
N ASN A 249 -24.53 -16.21 -3.82
CA ASN A 249 -24.92 -16.11 -2.43
C ASN A 249 -26.20 -15.25 -2.32
N ASP A 250 -27.28 -15.95 -2.26
CA ASP A 250 -28.70 -15.63 -2.20
C ASP A 250 -29.05 -14.44 -1.30
N THR A 251 -28.76 -13.25 -1.75
CA THR A 251 -29.41 -12.06 -1.20
C THR A 251 -29.58 -11.07 -2.35
N SER A 252 -30.84 -10.89 -2.70
CA SER A 252 -31.40 -9.98 -3.69
C SER A 252 -30.52 -8.81 -4.14
N LEU A 253 -30.62 -8.44 -5.41
CA LEU A 253 -30.04 -7.24 -6.07
C LEU A 253 -29.98 -5.95 -5.19
N LYS A 254 -30.82 -5.87 -4.16
CA LYS A 254 -30.83 -4.77 -3.16
C LYS A 254 -29.71 -4.83 -2.12
N THR A 255 -29.08 -5.96 -1.90
CA THR A 255 -27.93 -6.11 -0.96
C THR A 255 -26.62 -5.81 -1.65
N PHE A 256 -26.55 -5.95 -2.98
CA PHE A 256 -25.37 -5.54 -3.78
C PHE A 256 -25.08 -4.04 -3.69
N THR A 257 -26.07 -3.20 -3.44
CA THR A 257 -25.87 -1.75 -3.32
C THR A 257 -25.21 -1.34 -1.99
N LYS A 258 -25.16 -2.20 -0.98
CA LYS A 258 -24.52 -1.86 0.31
C LYS A 258 -23.02 -2.20 0.37
N ASP A 259 -22.55 -3.16 -0.45
CA ASP A 259 -21.19 -3.71 -0.33
C ASP A 259 -20.38 -3.71 -1.65
N ILE A 260 -20.63 -2.73 -2.53
CA ILE A 260 -19.93 -2.62 -3.82
C ILE A 260 -18.43 -2.58 -3.64
N ARG A 261 -17.94 -1.83 -2.65
CA ARG A 261 -16.52 -1.75 -2.31
C ARG A 261 -15.97 -3.11 -1.90
N GLN A 262 -16.69 -3.84 -1.05
CA GLN A 262 -16.28 -5.18 -0.62
C GLN A 262 -16.25 -6.15 -1.81
N TYR A 263 -17.23 -6.08 -2.70
CA TYR A 263 -17.25 -6.90 -3.91
C TYR A 263 -16.06 -6.62 -4.83
N ILE A 264 -15.77 -5.34 -5.12
CA ILE A 264 -14.60 -4.93 -5.92
C ILE A 264 -13.29 -5.36 -5.24
N ASN A 265 -13.17 -5.17 -3.94
CA ASN A 265 -11.99 -5.60 -3.19
C ASN A 265 -11.82 -7.12 -3.25
N SER A 266 -12.89 -7.91 -3.13
CA SER A 266 -12.80 -9.36 -3.24
C SER A 266 -12.41 -9.82 -4.65
N MET A 267 -12.92 -9.15 -5.68
CA MET A 267 -12.57 -9.39 -7.08
C MET A 267 -11.10 -9.07 -7.37
N LEU A 268 -10.62 -7.91 -6.91
CA LEU A 268 -9.24 -7.49 -7.11
C LEU A 268 -8.26 -8.29 -6.22
N SER A 269 -8.67 -8.68 -5.02
CA SER A 269 -7.89 -9.59 -4.15
C SER A 269 -7.69 -10.94 -4.82
N TRP A 270 -8.72 -11.48 -5.50
CA TRP A 270 -8.60 -12.72 -6.26
C TRP A 270 -7.47 -12.63 -7.31
N LEU A 271 -7.34 -11.48 -8.01
CA LEU A 271 -6.26 -11.28 -8.98
C LEU A 271 -4.88 -11.34 -8.30
N ILE A 272 -4.74 -10.68 -7.14
CA ILE A 272 -3.47 -10.69 -6.38
C ILE A 272 -3.11 -12.08 -5.86
N ASP A 273 -4.09 -12.89 -5.51
CA ASP A 273 -3.85 -14.23 -5.01
C ASP A 273 -3.47 -15.20 -6.14
N HIS A 274 -4.09 -15.06 -7.32
CA HIS A 274 -3.95 -16.02 -8.41
C HIS A 274 -2.85 -15.69 -9.42
N VAL A 275 -2.63 -14.42 -9.74
CA VAL A 275 -1.57 -14.01 -10.69
C VAL A 275 -0.16 -14.44 -10.23
N PRO A 276 0.24 -14.29 -8.95
CA PRO A 276 1.52 -14.82 -8.50
C PRO A 276 1.63 -16.35 -8.53
N ILE A 277 0.51 -17.07 -8.45
CA ILE A 277 0.49 -18.54 -8.57
C ILE A 277 0.85 -18.93 -10.01
N GLU A 278 0.27 -18.27 -11.01
CA GLU A 278 0.62 -18.49 -12.41
C GLU A 278 2.10 -18.18 -12.68
N ARG A 279 2.62 -17.12 -12.09
CA ARG A 279 4.06 -16.81 -12.17
C ARG A 279 4.93 -17.91 -11.56
N LYS A 280 4.49 -18.49 -10.44
CA LYS A 280 5.21 -19.64 -9.83
C LYS A 280 5.18 -20.88 -10.74
N TYR A 281 4.05 -21.16 -11.40
CA TYR A 281 3.97 -22.25 -12.37
C TYR A 281 4.89 -22.04 -13.56
N LEU A 282 4.95 -20.82 -14.11
CA LEU A 282 5.89 -20.46 -15.18
C LEU A 282 7.35 -20.56 -14.72
N ALA A 283 7.67 -20.03 -13.56
CA ALA A 283 9.01 -20.12 -13.00
C ALA A 283 9.42 -21.57 -12.73
N TYR A 284 8.48 -22.41 -12.30
CA TYR A 284 8.72 -23.84 -12.16
C TYR A 284 8.93 -24.53 -13.51
N LEU A 285 8.13 -24.20 -14.51
CA LEU A 285 8.22 -24.76 -15.87
C LEU A 285 9.57 -24.43 -16.54
N LEU A 286 10.06 -23.20 -16.35
CA LEU A 286 11.28 -22.69 -16.97
C LEU A 286 12.53 -22.83 -16.08
N LYS A 287 12.42 -23.52 -14.95
CA LYS A 287 13.49 -23.62 -13.93
C LYS A 287 14.85 -24.09 -14.48
N ASN A 288 14.84 -24.98 -15.47
CA ASN A 288 16.05 -25.56 -16.04
C ASN A 288 16.46 -24.93 -17.38
N CYS A 289 15.85 -23.80 -17.76
CA CYS A 289 16.11 -23.16 -19.05
C CYS A 289 17.19 -22.08 -18.89
N ASP A 290 18.48 -22.47 -18.95
CA ASP A 290 19.63 -21.58 -18.71
C ASP A 290 20.04 -20.76 -19.94
N LYS A 291 19.55 -21.07 -21.14
CA LYS A 291 19.99 -20.45 -22.41
C LYS A 291 19.23 -19.19 -22.78
N LEU A 292 18.19 -18.84 -22.03
CA LEU A 292 17.25 -17.74 -22.30
C LEU A 292 17.21 -16.80 -21.10
N ASN A 293 16.83 -15.54 -21.34
CA ASN A 293 16.47 -14.61 -20.27
C ASN A 293 15.12 -15.01 -19.69
N VAL A 294 15.15 -15.91 -18.71
CA VAL A 294 13.95 -16.53 -18.12
C VAL A 294 12.98 -15.45 -17.56
N ASP A 295 13.51 -14.39 -16.97
CA ASP A 295 12.67 -13.32 -16.40
C ASP A 295 11.91 -12.52 -17.47
N GLU A 296 12.52 -12.27 -18.62
CA GLU A 296 11.86 -11.59 -19.75
C GLU A 296 10.76 -12.47 -20.36
N GLU A 297 11.06 -13.76 -20.58
CA GLU A 297 10.08 -14.71 -21.10
C GLU A 297 8.91 -14.92 -20.13
N ILE A 298 9.17 -15.00 -18.82
CA ILE A 298 8.13 -15.04 -17.80
C ILE A 298 7.27 -13.77 -17.86
N ALA A 299 7.87 -12.60 -18.02
CA ALA A 299 7.12 -11.34 -18.10
C ALA A 299 6.21 -11.29 -19.33
N LEU A 300 6.71 -11.75 -20.50
CA LEU A 300 5.91 -11.83 -21.73
C LEU A 300 4.76 -12.83 -21.60
N CYS A 301 5.04 -14.01 -21.07
CA CYS A 301 4.02 -15.04 -20.85
C CYS A 301 2.96 -14.59 -19.84
N MET A 302 3.37 -13.95 -18.75
CA MET A 302 2.45 -13.41 -17.77
C MET A 302 1.56 -12.32 -18.37
N SER A 303 2.11 -11.45 -19.22
CA SER A 303 1.32 -10.47 -19.96
C SER A 303 0.24 -11.13 -20.80
N SER A 304 0.60 -12.17 -21.58
CA SER A 304 -0.34 -12.91 -22.41
C SER A 304 -1.40 -13.66 -21.60
N ILE A 305 -1.01 -14.35 -20.53
CA ILE A 305 -1.94 -15.10 -19.66
C ILE A 305 -2.94 -14.16 -18.99
N THR A 306 -2.48 -13.00 -18.49
CA THR A 306 -3.32 -12.05 -17.77
C THR A 306 -4.22 -11.22 -18.67
N GLU A 307 -3.96 -11.16 -19.97
CA GLU A 307 -4.80 -10.47 -20.96
C GLU A 307 -6.24 -11.00 -20.95
N GLY A 308 -6.43 -12.31 -20.76
CA GLY A 308 -7.76 -12.92 -20.68
C GLY A 308 -8.63 -12.43 -19.52
N LEU A 309 -8.03 -11.78 -18.50
CA LEU A 309 -8.73 -11.21 -17.37
C LEU A 309 -9.28 -9.80 -17.65
N CYS A 310 -8.75 -9.10 -18.65
CA CYS A 310 -9.09 -7.71 -18.94
C CYS A 310 -10.56 -7.52 -19.28
N SER A 311 -11.09 -8.29 -20.22
CA SER A 311 -12.47 -8.14 -20.68
C SER A 311 -13.53 -8.44 -19.60
N PRO A 312 -13.45 -9.53 -18.81
CA PRO A 312 -14.37 -9.76 -17.71
C PRO A 312 -14.29 -8.69 -16.63
N LEU A 313 -13.07 -8.18 -16.34
CA LEU A 313 -12.86 -7.11 -15.37
C LEU A 313 -13.53 -5.81 -15.81
N VAL A 314 -13.28 -5.37 -17.05
CA VAL A 314 -13.90 -4.16 -17.63
C VAL A 314 -15.41 -4.25 -17.59
N SER A 315 -15.98 -5.32 -18.15
CA SER A 315 -17.45 -5.49 -18.19
C SER A 315 -18.07 -5.46 -16.79
N ARG A 316 -17.38 -5.98 -15.79
CA ARG A 316 -17.90 -6.00 -14.42
C ARG A 316 -17.83 -4.63 -13.76
N VAL A 317 -16.71 -3.91 -13.92
CA VAL A 317 -16.57 -2.54 -13.41
C VAL A 317 -17.54 -1.58 -14.10
N GLU A 318 -17.72 -1.68 -15.41
CA GLU A 318 -18.71 -0.89 -16.17
C GLU A 318 -20.14 -1.16 -15.71
N SER A 319 -20.49 -2.42 -15.44
CA SER A 319 -21.80 -2.77 -14.88
C SER A 319 -22.07 -2.06 -13.54
N ILE A 320 -21.04 -1.94 -12.71
CA ILE A 320 -21.10 -1.24 -11.42
C ILE A 320 -21.27 0.26 -11.61
N LEU A 321 -20.58 0.85 -12.59
CA LEU A 321 -20.73 2.27 -12.95
C LEU A 321 -22.17 2.63 -13.31
N HIS A 322 -22.83 1.78 -14.08
CA HIS A 322 -24.21 2.01 -14.50
C HIS A 322 -25.25 1.85 -13.38
N MET A 323 -24.93 1.05 -12.37
CA MET A 323 -25.85 0.77 -11.25
C MET A 323 -25.71 1.73 -10.07
N ASN A 324 -24.62 2.50 -9.99
CA ASN A 324 -24.29 3.27 -8.79
C ASN A 324 -24.28 4.78 -9.06
N GLU A 325 -25.08 5.50 -8.27
CA GLU A 325 -25.16 6.97 -8.35
C GLU A 325 -24.40 7.65 -7.20
N ASN A 326 -23.98 6.89 -6.17
CA ASN A 326 -23.34 7.46 -4.99
C ASN A 326 -21.84 7.78 -5.25
N PRO A 327 -21.42 9.04 -5.22
CA PRO A 327 -20.03 9.41 -5.48
C PRO A 327 -19.05 8.85 -4.44
N ILE A 328 -19.49 8.56 -3.20
CA ILE A 328 -18.62 8.03 -2.15
C ILE A 328 -18.17 6.60 -2.49
N ASP A 329 -19.09 5.77 -2.98
CA ASP A 329 -18.79 4.40 -3.38
C ASP A 329 -17.90 4.36 -4.63
N LEU A 330 -18.16 5.27 -5.59
CA LEU A 330 -17.35 5.41 -6.80
C LEU A 330 -15.90 5.80 -6.47
N TYR A 331 -15.71 6.73 -5.54
CA TYR A 331 -14.38 7.09 -5.06
C TYR A 331 -13.69 5.91 -4.36
N GLY A 332 -14.44 5.16 -3.54
CA GLY A 332 -13.93 3.96 -2.90
C GLY A 332 -13.46 2.90 -3.91
N VAL A 333 -14.17 2.74 -5.01
CA VAL A 333 -13.79 1.83 -6.11
C VAL A 333 -12.55 2.35 -6.83
N ALA A 334 -12.49 3.65 -7.18
CA ALA A 334 -11.33 4.26 -7.82
C ALA A 334 -10.06 4.10 -6.95
N SER A 335 -10.17 4.38 -5.65
CA SER A 335 -9.11 4.15 -4.67
C SER A 335 -8.65 2.70 -4.61
N SER A 336 -9.59 1.75 -4.59
CA SER A 336 -9.28 0.33 -4.61
C SER A 336 -8.51 -0.04 -5.88
N LEU A 337 -8.97 0.39 -7.06
CA LEU A 337 -8.28 0.14 -8.32
C LEU A 337 -6.86 0.70 -8.32
N LYS A 338 -6.65 1.91 -7.80
CA LYS A 338 -5.32 2.52 -7.66
C LYS A 338 -4.39 1.71 -6.76
N PHE A 339 -4.87 1.32 -5.59
CA PHE A 339 -4.12 0.48 -4.65
C PHE A 339 -3.72 -0.87 -5.26
N TYR A 340 -4.68 -1.55 -5.89
CA TYR A 340 -4.43 -2.85 -6.50
C TYR A 340 -3.53 -2.75 -7.75
N LEU A 341 -3.61 -1.65 -8.51
CA LEU A 341 -2.70 -1.38 -9.63
C LEU A 341 -1.24 -1.35 -9.18
N GLN A 342 -0.92 -0.70 -8.07
CA GLN A 342 0.44 -0.64 -7.53
C GLN A 342 0.99 -2.03 -7.16
N ILE A 343 0.11 -2.94 -6.74
CA ILE A 343 0.50 -4.33 -6.42
C ILE A 343 0.69 -5.15 -7.71
N VAL A 344 -0.22 -4.99 -8.68
CA VAL A 344 -0.16 -5.73 -9.96
C VAL A 344 1.06 -5.30 -10.78
N ILE A 345 1.46 -4.03 -10.77
CA ILE A 345 2.69 -3.53 -11.43
C ILE A 345 3.94 -4.26 -10.91
N LYS A 346 3.99 -4.62 -9.63
CA LYS A 346 5.13 -5.36 -9.06
C LYS A 346 5.19 -6.81 -9.55
N THR A 347 4.07 -7.41 -9.92
CA THR A 347 3.98 -8.80 -10.39
C THR A 347 4.06 -8.92 -11.91
N VAL A 348 3.45 -8.00 -12.64
CA VAL A 348 3.38 -7.96 -14.11
C VAL A 348 3.61 -6.52 -14.61
N PRO A 349 4.83 -6.02 -14.61
CA PRO A 349 5.11 -4.59 -14.82
C PRO A 349 4.73 -4.05 -16.21
N SER A 350 4.62 -4.91 -17.23
CA SER A 350 4.38 -4.49 -18.63
C SER A 350 3.15 -5.13 -19.26
N GLY A 351 2.24 -5.69 -18.44
CA GLY A 351 1.07 -6.43 -18.93
C GLY A 351 -0.09 -5.52 -19.33
N GLN A 352 -0.89 -5.97 -20.30
CA GLN A 352 -2.14 -5.31 -20.71
C GLN A 352 -3.11 -5.18 -19.53
N LEU A 353 -3.06 -6.09 -18.56
CA LEU A 353 -3.85 -6.01 -17.33
C LEU A 353 -3.57 -4.71 -16.56
N CYS A 354 -2.29 -4.30 -16.44
CA CYS A 354 -1.94 -3.04 -15.77
C CYS A 354 -2.55 -1.82 -16.50
N GLN A 355 -2.42 -1.80 -17.84
CA GLN A 355 -3.01 -0.73 -18.65
C GLN A 355 -4.53 -0.68 -18.50
N THR A 356 -5.18 -1.83 -18.53
CA THR A 356 -6.64 -1.94 -18.34
C THR A 356 -7.08 -1.44 -16.96
N ILE A 357 -6.38 -1.81 -15.89
CA ILE A 357 -6.69 -1.34 -14.53
C ILE A 357 -6.44 0.17 -14.41
N GLU A 358 -5.38 0.69 -15.04
CA GLU A 358 -5.08 2.12 -15.07
C GLU A 358 -6.16 2.91 -15.83
N GLU A 359 -6.61 2.42 -16.98
CA GLU A 359 -7.70 3.02 -17.76
C GLU A 359 -9.01 2.99 -16.99
N LEU A 360 -9.32 1.87 -16.33
CA LEU A 360 -10.49 1.76 -15.47
C LEU A 360 -10.40 2.73 -14.28
N HIS A 361 -9.25 2.86 -13.65
CA HIS A 361 -9.04 3.83 -12.58
C HIS A 361 -9.31 5.26 -13.06
N LYS A 362 -8.69 5.68 -14.17
CA LYS A 362 -8.90 7.02 -14.77
C LYS A 362 -10.36 7.26 -15.13
N THR A 363 -11.02 6.26 -15.71
CA THR A 363 -12.45 6.33 -16.06
C THR A 363 -13.30 6.51 -14.80
N MET A 364 -13.04 5.71 -13.74
CA MET A 364 -13.75 5.79 -12.47
C MET A 364 -13.55 7.14 -11.79
N GLU A 365 -12.33 7.65 -11.81
CA GLU A 365 -12.00 8.97 -11.28
C GLU A 365 -12.74 10.09 -12.01
N CYS A 366 -12.75 10.07 -13.34
CA CYS A 366 -13.51 11.03 -14.16
C CYS A 366 -15.01 10.95 -13.86
N VAL A 367 -15.59 9.75 -13.78
CA VAL A 367 -17.02 9.58 -13.49
C VAL A 367 -17.33 10.04 -12.06
N PHE A 368 -16.47 9.72 -11.09
CA PHE A 368 -16.59 10.21 -9.71
C PHE A 368 -16.62 11.74 -9.67
N LEU A 369 -15.64 12.40 -10.29
CA LEU A 369 -15.55 13.86 -10.31
C LEU A 369 -16.77 14.51 -10.98
N ASN A 370 -17.21 13.98 -12.11
CA ASN A 370 -18.40 14.46 -12.81
C ASN A 370 -19.66 14.31 -11.94
N LYS A 371 -19.82 13.17 -11.27
CA LYS A 371 -20.97 12.94 -10.38
C LYS A 371 -20.91 13.82 -9.14
N LEU A 372 -19.71 14.01 -8.55
CA LEU A 372 -19.52 14.92 -7.44
C LEU A 372 -19.84 16.36 -7.83
N GLN A 373 -19.36 16.84 -8.97
CA GLN A 373 -19.66 18.18 -9.48
C GLN A 373 -21.15 18.37 -9.75
N ASN A 374 -21.82 17.39 -10.34
CA ASN A 374 -23.25 17.45 -10.57
C ASN A 374 -24.03 17.51 -9.26
N LEU A 375 -23.68 16.66 -8.30
CA LEU A 375 -24.29 16.63 -6.97
C LEU A 375 -24.07 17.96 -6.22
N VAL A 376 -22.87 18.54 -6.30
CA VAL A 376 -22.58 19.85 -5.74
C VAL A 376 -23.46 20.91 -6.41
N ARG A 377 -23.50 20.94 -7.75
CA ARG A 377 -24.31 21.89 -8.52
C ARG A 377 -25.81 21.75 -8.22
N ASP A 378 -26.35 20.54 -8.19
CA ASP A 378 -27.76 20.30 -7.93
C ASP A 378 -28.12 20.72 -6.49
N THR A 379 -27.25 20.40 -5.52
CA THR A 379 -27.43 20.85 -4.11
C THR A 379 -27.36 22.36 -3.99
N LEU A 380 -26.46 23.01 -4.72
CA LEU A 380 -26.34 24.48 -4.73
C LEU A 380 -27.58 25.12 -5.35
N LEU A 381 -28.14 24.56 -6.41
CA LEU A 381 -29.34 25.07 -7.08
C LEU A 381 -30.62 24.84 -6.28
N GLU A 382 -30.75 23.66 -5.64
CA GLU A 382 -31.99 23.27 -4.94
C GLU A 382 -32.05 23.75 -3.50
N ARG A 383 -30.93 23.86 -2.80
CA ARG A 383 -30.88 24.01 -1.34
C ARG A 383 -30.15 25.24 -0.82
N ILE A 384 -29.48 26.01 -1.66
CA ILE A 384 -28.93 27.29 -1.28
C ILE A 384 -29.91 28.38 -1.70
N GLU A 385 -30.90 28.57 -0.85
CA GLU A 385 -31.83 29.69 -0.90
C GLU A 385 -31.19 30.96 -0.30
N ALA A 386 -31.98 32.04 -0.22
CA ALA A 386 -31.57 33.24 0.46
C ALA A 386 -31.12 32.93 1.90
N PRO A 387 -30.09 33.64 2.42
CA PRO A 387 -29.62 33.43 3.77
C PRO A 387 -30.74 33.51 4.80
N PRO A 388 -30.74 32.68 5.85
CA PRO A 388 -31.71 32.75 6.93
C PRO A 388 -31.63 34.06 7.68
N LEU A 389 -32.71 34.44 8.35
CA LEU A 389 -32.78 35.68 9.15
C LEU A 389 -31.78 35.72 10.31
N ASP A 390 -31.39 34.58 10.82
CA ASP A 390 -30.36 34.43 11.87
C ASP A 390 -28.93 34.40 11.32
N LEU A 391 -28.74 34.60 10.01
CA LEU A 391 -27.46 34.60 9.32
C LEU A 391 -26.65 33.30 9.56
N SER A 392 -27.32 32.20 9.89
CA SER A 392 -26.70 30.91 10.01
C SER A 392 -26.42 30.31 8.61
N PRO A 393 -25.45 29.40 8.48
CA PRO A 393 -25.22 28.71 7.22
C PRO A 393 -26.44 27.93 6.75
N SER A 394 -26.80 28.04 5.46
CA SER A 394 -27.95 27.33 4.92
C SER A 394 -27.80 25.81 5.05
N PRO A 395 -28.91 25.05 5.18
CA PRO A 395 -28.86 23.58 5.32
C PRO A 395 -28.12 22.88 4.17
N GLY A 396 -28.15 23.46 2.98
CA GLY A 396 -27.42 22.96 1.80
C GLY A 396 -25.91 22.95 2.02
N ILE A 397 -25.36 23.97 2.68
CA ILE A 397 -23.93 24.05 3.03
C ILE A 397 -23.56 22.89 3.95
N GLY A 398 -24.33 22.68 5.02
CA GLY A 398 -24.11 21.57 5.96
C GLY A 398 -24.21 20.21 5.28
N HIS A 399 -25.11 20.04 4.31
CA HIS A 399 -25.22 18.81 3.54
C HIS A 399 -23.97 18.55 2.68
N LEU A 400 -23.49 19.57 1.94
CA LEU A 400 -22.27 19.46 1.13
C LEU A 400 -21.03 19.19 1.99
N LEU A 401 -20.90 19.86 3.14
CA LEU A 401 -19.81 19.62 4.08
C LEU A 401 -19.84 18.19 4.65
N ASN A 402 -21.02 17.63 4.87
CA ASN A 402 -21.16 16.24 5.31
C ASN A 402 -20.73 15.25 4.21
N ILE A 403 -21.11 15.49 2.95
CA ILE A 403 -20.65 14.69 1.82
C ILE A 403 -19.13 14.80 1.67
N LEU A 404 -18.59 16.01 1.73
CA LEU A 404 -17.14 16.25 1.67
C LEU A 404 -16.43 15.48 2.79
N ARG A 405 -16.94 15.51 4.03
CA ARG A 405 -16.40 14.75 5.15
C ARG A 405 -16.39 13.25 4.89
N GLN A 406 -17.46 12.69 4.33
CA GLN A 406 -17.54 11.27 4.00
C GLN A 406 -16.55 10.88 2.91
N VAL A 407 -16.41 11.67 1.84
CA VAL A 407 -15.44 11.42 0.77
C VAL A 407 -14.01 11.53 1.31
N LEU A 408 -13.69 12.58 2.08
CA LEU A 408 -12.36 12.77 2.67
C LEU A 408 -12.00 11.69 3.71
N SER A 409 -12.98 11.15 4.43
CA SER A 409 -12.73 10.03 5.34
C SER A 409 -12.27 8.76 4.60
N VAL A 410 -12.73 8.57 3.38
CA VAL A 410 -12.26 7.49 2.50
C VAL A 410 -10.88 7.84 1.93
N ALA A 411 -10.67 9.09 1.50
CA ALA A 411 -9.40 9.58 0.97
C ALA A 411 -8.25 9.52 2.01
N ALA A 412 -8.56 9.70 3.28
CA ALA A 412 -7.57 9.65 4.36
C ALA A 412 -6.88 8.27 4.51
N VAL A 413 -7.48 7.21 3.97
CA VAL A 413 -6.95 5.83 4.03
C VAL A 413 -6.07 5.50 2.82
N THR A 414 -6.11 6.30 1.75
CA THR A 414 -5.36 6.06 0.50
C THR A 414 -3.90 6.48 0.59
N GLU A 415 -3.03 5.97 -0.29
CA GLU A 415 -1.58 6.27 -0.26
C GLU A 415 -1.24 7.65 -0.83
N ASP A 416 -1.90 8.12 -1.91
CA ASP A 416 -1.68 9.43 -2.56
C ASP A 416 -2.58 10.53 -1.98
N LYS A 417 -2.51 10.71 -0.67
CA LYS A 417 -3.41 11.58 0.11
C LYS A 417 -3.42 13.04 -0.33
N GLN A 418 -2.29 13.57 -0.79
CA GLN A 418 -2.13 15.00 -1.05
C GLN A 418 -2.86 15.46 -2.31
N GLU A 419 -2.64 14.79 -3.44
CA GLU A 419 -3.25 15.18 -4.72
C GLU A 419 -4.75 14.94 -4.72
N ASP A 420 -5.17 13.75 -4.29
CA ASP A 420 -6.58 13.36 -4.23
C ASP A 420 -7.36 14.31 -3.30
N THR A 421 -6.84 14.59 -2.09
CA THR A 421 -7.48 15.50 -1.14
C THR A 421 -7.59 16.92 -1.68
N SER A 422 -6.53 17.45 -2.27
CA SER A 422 -6.52 18.80 -2.85
C SER A 422 -7.54 18.94 -3.99
N MET A 423 -7.65 17.93 -4.85
CA MET A 423 -8.58 17.91 -5.97
C MET A 423 -10.04 17.83 -5.50
N ILE A 424 -10.35 16.91 -4.58
CA ILE A 424 -11.69 16.74 -4.02
C ILE A 424 -12.15 18.01 -3.30
N VAL A 425 -11.29 18.57 -2.45
CA VAL A 425 -11.60 19.80 -1.72
C VAL A 425 -11.83 20.96 -2.69
N SER A 426 -11.00 21.12 -3.72
CA SER A 426 -11.17 22.20 -4.70
C SER A 426 -12.47 22.04 -5.49
N CYS A 427 -12.84 20.83 -5.85
CA CYS A 427 -14.07 20.52 -6.59
C CYS A 427 -15.35 20.95 -5.84
N VAL A 428 -15.35 20.84 -4.52
CA VAL A 428 -16.50 21.20 -3.68
C VAL A 428 -16.41 22.64 -3.16
N LEU A 429 -15.23 23.05 -2.71
CA LEU A 429 -15.04 24.33 -2.01
C LEU A 429 -15.20 25.54 -2.93
N GLU A 430 -14.66 25.49 -4.15
CA GLU A 430 -14.71 26.64 -5.05
C GLU A 430 -16.14 26.99 -5.50
N PRO A 431 -16.97 26.03 -5.97
CA PRO A 431 -18.38 26.31 -6.26
C PRO A 431 -19.18 26.73 -5.03
N LEU A 432 -18.88 26.14 -3.86
CA LEU A 432 -19.55 26.47 -2.60
C LEU A 432 -19.28 27.92 -2.19
N LEU A 433 -18.04 28.39 -2.25
CA LEU A 433 -17.69 29.78 -1.94
C LEU A 433 -18.34 30.76 -2.94
N GLN A 434 -18.40 30.40 -4.22
CA GLN A 434 -19.11 31.20 -5.22
C GLN A 434 -20.61 31.29 -4.90
N ALA A 435 -21.23 30.17 -4.54
CA ALA A 435 -22.65 30.15 -4.19
C ALA A 435 -22.95 30.94 -2.90
N ILE A 436 -22.07 30.87 -1.88
CA ILE A 436 -22.18 31.69 -0.67
C ILE A 436 -22.12 33.18 -1.04
N ASN A 437 -21.19 33.59 -1.90
CA ASN A 437 -21.08 34.99 -2.33
C ASN A 437 -22.34 35.44 -3.11
N LEU A 438 -22.87 34.59 -3.98
CA LEU A 438 -24.09 34.90 -4.75
C LEU A 438 -25.32 34.99 -3.85
N SER A 439 -25.49 34.07 -2.89
CA SER A 439 -26.62 34.09 -1.95
C SER A 439 -26.57 35.32 -1.04
N ALA A 440 -25.39 35.74 -0.63
CA ALA A 440 -25.17 36.90 0.21
C ALA A 440 -25.30 38.27 -0.51
N SER A 441 -25.29 38.25 -1.86
CA SER A 441 -25.25 39.49 -2.67
C SER A 441 -26.41 40.50 -2.43
N ARG A 442 -27.51 40.01 -1.87
CA ARG A 442 -28.71 40.83 -1.57
C ARG A 442 -28.75 41.32 -0.13
N LEU A 443 -27.81 40.92 0.71
CA LEU A 443 -27.71 41.31 2.10
C LEU A 443 -27.06 42.70 2.24
N THR A 444 -27.29 43.33 3.39
CA THR A 444 -26.51 44.52 3.77
C THR A 444 -25.03 44.14 3.95
N PRO A 445 -24.07 45.07 3.79
CA PRO A 445 -22.66 44.74 3.94
C PRO A 445 -22.30 44.05 5.25
N LEU A 446 -22.98 44.46 6.35
CA LEU A 446 -22.78 43.86 7.66
C LEU A 446 -23.37 42.46 7.77
N ASP A 447 -24.61 42.25 7.32
CA ASP A 447 -25.25 40.94 7.31
C ASP A 447 -24.47 39.97 6.42
N MET A 448 -23.98 40.47 5.28
CA MET A 448 -23.11 39.69 4.38
C MET A 448 -21.83 39.26 5.08
N ALA A 449 -21.15 40.14 5.80
CA ALA A 449 -19.91 39.81 6.50
C ALA A 449 -20.13 38.78 7.61
N VAL A 450 -21.21 38.90 8.38
CA VAL A 450 -21.57 37.92 9.43
C VAL A 450 -21.94 36.56 8.84
N TYR A 451 -22.75 36.54 7.78
CA TYR A 451 -23.11 35.30 7.08
C TYR A 451 -21.89 34.60 6.49
N HIS A 452 -21.01 35.35 5.81
CA HIS A 452 -19.76 34.80 5.28
C HIS A 452 -18.91 34.23 6.41
N LEU A 453 -18.76 34.95 7.53
CA LEU A 453 -17.96 34.52 8.66
C LEU A 453 -18.47 33.20 9.26
N ASN A 454 -19.79 33.03 9.39
CA ASN A 454 -20.41 31.81 9.89
C ASN A 454 -20.22 30.64 8.92
N CYS A 455 -20.38 30.89 7.60
CA CYS A 455 -20.17 29.86 6.57
C CYS A 455 -18.70 29.45 6.49
N LEU A 456 -17.77 30.41 6.47
CA LEU A 456 -16.32 30.15 6.43
C LEU A 456 -15.85 29.39 7.68
N TYR A 457 -16.43 29.70 8.84
CA TYR A 457 -16.13 28.98 10.07
C TYR A 457 -16.52 27.50 10.01
N ASP A 458 -17.72 27.18 9.52
CA ASP A 458 -18.17 25.78 9.38
C ASP A 458 -17.31 25.01 8.36
N ILE A 459 -16.91 25.66 7.26
CA ILE A 459 -16.00 25.09 6.28
C ILE A 459 -14.63 24.84 6.91
N HIS A 460 -14.08 25.83 7.61
CA HIS A 460 -12.78 25.74 8.27
C HIS A 460 -12.74 24.61 9.31
N GLU A 461 -13.74 24.54 10.21
CA GLU A 461 -13.82 23.48 11.22
C GLU A 461 -13.99 22.08 10.62
N THR A 462 -14.64 21.99 9.45
CA THR A 462 -14.76 20.72 8.73
C THR A 462 -13.43 20.29 8.13
N LEU A 463 -12.69 21.22 7.53
CA LEU A 463 -11.41 20.91 6.85
C LEU A 463 -10.25 20.73 7.82
N LYS A 464 -10.25 21.40 8.98
CA LYS A 464 -9.19 21.34 9.99
C LYS A 464 -8.86 19.92 10.48
N GLN A 465 -9.79 18.99 10.35
CA GLN A 465 -9.63 17.61 10.77
C GLN A 465 -8.77 16.77 9.80
N TYR A 466 -8.49 17.30 8.59
CA TYR A 466 -7.81 16.59 7.52
C TYR A 466 -6.42 17.16 7.26
N GLN A 467 -5.52 16.28 6.82
CA GLN A 467 -4.16 16.65 6.40
C GLN A 467 -4.16 17.13 4.94
N TYR A 468 -3.11 17.83 4.54
CA TYR A 468 -2.88 18.33 3.17
C TYR A 468 -3.91 19.35 2.65
N VAL A 469 -4.51 20.08 3.57
CA VAL A 469 -5.45 21.18 3.26
C VAL A 469 -4.97 22.54 3.81
N GLU A 470 -3.73 22.61 4.30
CA GLU A 470 -3.14 23.76 4.98
C GLU A 470 -3.24 25.05 4.15
N ASP A 471 -2.92 24.99 2.86
CA ASP A 471 -3.01 26.12 1.94
C ASP A 471 -4.44 26.67 1.79
N LYS A 472 -5.43 25.77 1.83
CA LYS A 472 -6.84 26.16 1.75
C LYS A 472 -7.32 26.73 3.09
N LEU A 473 -6.86 26.15 4.20
CA LEU A 473 -7.15 26.65 5.55
C LEU A 473 -6.58 28.05 5.77
N GLU A 474 -5.35 28.32 5.32
CA GLU A 474 -4.74 29.64 5.41
C GLU A 474 -5.55 30.69 4.61
N LYS A 475 -5.97 30.35 3.39
CA LYS A 475 -6.84 31.21 2.58
C LYS A 475 -8.17 31.49 3.26
N LEU A 476 -8.81 30.47 3.86
CA LEU A 476 -10.06 30.64 4.59
C LEU A 476 -9.86 31.50 5.84
N GLN A 477 -8.75 31.34 6.58
CA GLN A 477 -8.41 32.17 7.73
C GLN A 477 -8.18 33.65 7.32
N ALA A 478 -7.50 33.86 6.21
CA ALA A 478 -7.31 35.21 5.68
C ALA A 478 -8.66 35.85 5.31
N GLN A 479 -9.56 35.12 4.66
CA GLN A 479 -10.91 35.59 4.34
C GLN A 479 -11.73 35.88 5.60
N MET A 480 -11.69 34.98 6.60
CA MET A 480 -12.35 35.21 7.89
C MET A 480 -11.81 36.46 8.58
N ALA A 481 -10.49 36.72 8.53
CA ALA A 481 -9.87 37.90 9.12
C ALA A 481 -10.42 39.19 8.48
N VAL A 482 -10.57 39.23 7.15
CA VAL A 482 -11.17 40.35 6.43
C VAL A 482 -12.62 40.58 6.87
N GLN A 483 -13.42 39.50 6.99
CA GLN A 483 -14.81 39.65 7.44
C GLN A 483 -14.89 40.13 8.91
N ILE A 484 -14.01 39.63 9.77
CA ILE A 484 -13.93 40.13 11.17
C ILE A 484 -13.60 41.61 11.21
N GLU A 485 -12.70 42.09 10.36
CA GLU A 485 -12.34 43.52 10.29
C GLU A 485 -13.54 44.37 9.84
N ILE A 486 -14.31 43.91 8.84
CA ILE A 486 -15.53 44.60 8.41
C ILE A 486 -16.54 44.68 9.56
N VAL A 487 -16.82 43.54 10.23
CA VAL A 487 -17.77 43.51 11.35
C VAL A 487 -17.30 44.35 12.52
N SER A 488 -15.99 44.33 12.83
CA SER A 488 -15.39 45.13 13.91
C SER A 488 -15.47 46.61 13.61
N THR A 489 -15.26 47.00 12.34
CA THR A 489 -15.37 48.42 11.92
C THR A 489 -16.80 48.92 12.03
N GLU A 490 -17.79 48.13 11.60
CA GLU A 490 -19.21 48.50 11.72
C GLU A 490 -19.66 48.53 13.21
N GLN A 491 -19.19 47.59 14.03
CA GLN A 491 -19.43 47.63 15.47
C GLN A 491 -18.78 48.88 16.11
N ALA A 492 -17.55 49.21 15.73
CA ALA A 492 -16.90 50.43 16.24
C ALA A 492 -17.65 51.69 15.83
N LYS A 493 -18.12 51.79 14.58
CA LYS A 493 -18.99 52.92 14.14
C LYS A 493 -20.27 52.98 14.97
N TYR A 494 -20.93 51.84 15.16
CA TYR A 494 -22.14 51.80 16.00
C TYR A 494 -21.86 52.29 17.44
N LEU A 495 -20.76 51.85 18.04
CA LEU A 495 -20.35 52.30 19.37
C LEU A 495 -20.04 53.80 19.38
N VAL A 496 -19.32 54.31 18.38
CA VAL A 496 -19.03 55.75 18.21
C VAL A 496 -20.31 56.58 18.11
N THR A 497 -21.27 56.14 17.31
CA THR A 497 -22.58 56.79 17.19
C THR A 497 -23.38 56.72 18.49
N HIS A 498 -23.47 55.53 19.12
CA HIS A 498 -24.18 55.34 20.38
C HIS A 498 -23.63 56.17 21.52
N LEU A 499 -22.32 56.30 21.58
CA LEU A 499 -21.61 57.10 22.58
C LEU A 499 -21.58 58.60 22.22
N ASN A 500 -22.14 59.01 21.09
CA ASN A 500 -22.09 60.39 20.56
C ASN A 500 -20.65 60.92 20.37
N LEU A 501 -19.75 60.01 19.98
CA LEU A 501 -18.33 60.34 19.76
C LEU A 501 -18.03 60.86 18.35
N GLU A 502 -19.00 60.85 17.42
CA GLU A 502 -18.78 61.28 16.04
C GLU A 502 -18.35 62.73 15.94
N GLU A 503 -19.06 63.62 16.66
CA GLU A 503 -18.72 65.05 16.73
C GLU A 503 -17.37 65.26 17.38
N ILE A 504 -17.13 64.58 18.52
CA ILE A 504 -15.89 64.64 19.27
C ILE A 504 -14.70 64.16 18.42
N GLN A 505 -14.85 63.03 17.72
CA GLN A 505 -13.80 62.47 16.86
C GLN A 505 -13.50 63.36 15.65
N THR A 506 -14.51 63.96 15.06
CA THR A 506 -14.36 64.87 13.92
C THR A 506 -13.59 66.10 14.30
N ILE A 507 -13.86 66.64 15.51
CA ILE A 507 -13.17 67.82 16.07
C ILE A 507 -11.71 67.43 16.40
N LEU A 508 -11.47 66.26 16.99
CA LEU A 508 -10.12 65.84 17.37
C LEU A 508 -9.23 65.53 16.13
N GLN A 509 -9.82 65.16 15.01
CA GLN A 509 -9.09 64.85 13.74
C GLN A 509 -8.99 66.09 12.82
N GLY A 510 -9.74 67.20 13.14
CA GLY A 510 -9.71 68.42 12.35
C GLY A 510 -8.37 69.20 12.49
N PRO A 511 -7.98 70.00 11.49
CA PRO A 511 -6.81 70.83 11.61
C PRO A 511 -7.02 71.80 12.80
N GLY A 512 -6.14 71.70 13.79
CA GLY A 512 -6.23 72.50 15.05
C GLY A 512 -6.53 73.97 14.79
N ALA A 513 -7.77 74.37 15.04
CA ALA A 513 -8.14 75.79 15.12
C ALA A 513 -7.48 76.31 16.38
N ASN A 514 -6.93 77.54 16.32
CA ASN A 514 -6.35 78.26 17.46
C ASN A 514 -7.40 78.63 18.55
N ILE A 515 -8.46 77.81 18.67
CA ILE A 515 -9.56 78.05 19.62
C ILE A 515 -9.48 76.91 20.66
N PRO A 516 -9.55 77.25 21.99
CA PRO A 516 -9.61 76.23 23.03
C PRO A 516 -10.76 75.25 22.78
N LEU A 517 -10.51 73.97 22.95
CA LEU A 517 -11.51 72.89 22.65
C LEU A 517 -12.78 73.07 23.52
N SER A 518 -12.69 73.63 24.73
CA SER A 518 -13.83 73.89 25.61
C SER A 518 -14.89 74.83 25.02
N HIS A 519 -14.53 75.69 24.04
CA HIS A 519 -15.41 76.63 23.35
C HIS A 519 -15.96 76.16 22.03
N ILE A 520 -15.58 74.93 21.59
CA ILE A 520 -16.08 74.34 20.35
C ILE A 520 -17.41 73.63 20.64
N GLN A 521 -18.43 73.90 19.82
CA GLN A 521 -19.73 73.23 19.90
C GLN A 521 -19.53 71.74 19.80
N GLY A 522 -20.02 70.95 20.75
CA GLY A 522 -19.81 69.48 20.86
C GLY A 522 -18.73 69.05 21.83
N MET A 523 -17.79 69.92 22.22
CA MET A 523 -16.71 69.65 23.19
C MET A 523 -16.93 70.37 24.55
N GLU A 524 -18.12 70.85 24.80
CA GLU A 524 -18.51 71.46 26.06
C GLU A 524 -18.50 70.47 27.22
N ALA A 525 -18.24 70.90 28.44
CA ALA A 525 -18.16 70.04 29.62
C ALA A 525 -19.44 69.17 29.81
N GLU A 526 -20.64 69.73 29.50
CA GLU A 526 -21.91 68.99 29.58
C GLU A 526 -21.99 67.80 28.59
N ASN A 527 -21.53 68.01 27.37
CA ASN A 527 -21.49 66.93 26.35
C ASN A 527 -20.49 65.83 26.70
N LEU A 528 -19.34 66.20 27.28
CA LEU A 528 -18.35 65.24 27.79
C LEU A 528 -18.89 64.45 29.00
N ILE A 529 -19.64 65.08 29.93
CA ILE A 529 -20.30 64.40 31.05
C ILE A 529 -21.34 63.37 30.52
N ASN A 530 -22.13 63.77 29.51
CA ASN A 530 -23.12 62.86 28.90
C ASN A 530 -22.45 61.68 28.19
N PHE A 531 -21.38 61.96 27.47
CA PHE A 531 -20.54 60.87 26.87
C PHE A 531 -19.99 59.91 27.94
N LEU A 532 -19.40 60.45 29.01
CA LEU A 532 -18.83 59.63 30.09
C LEU A 532 -19.91 58.84 30.82
N GLY A 533 -21.12 59.38 31.02
CA GLY A 533 -22.26 58.62 31.56
C GLY A 533 -22.69 57.48 30.71
N LYS A 534 -22.70 57.64 29.37
CA LYS A 534 -22.96 56.56 28.41
C LYS A 534 -21.83 55.52 28.41
N LEU A 535 -20.56 55.99 28.46
CA LEU A 535 -19.40 55.12 28.54
C LEU A 535 -19.41 54.28 29.83
N GLU A 536 -19.74 54.89 30.98
CA GLU A 536 -19.86 54.13 32.22
C GLU A 536 -20.97 53.11 32.19
N SER A 537 -22.12 53.45 31.62
CA SER A 537 -23.19 52.47 31.38
C SER A 537 -22.75 51.28 30.51
N MET A 538 -21.97 51.56 29.47
CA MET A 538 -21.37 50.55 28.62
C MET A 538 -20.30 49.72 29.36
N LEU A 539 -19.47 50.34 30.20
CA LEU A 539 -18.45 49.61 30.99
C LEU A 539 -19.07 48.68 32.04
N ILE A 540 -20.29 49.03 32.56
CA ILE A 540 -21.02 48.15 33.50
C ILE A 540 -21.66 46.98 32.79
N MET A 541 -22.17 47.17 31.57
CA MET A 541 -22.83 46.11 30.77
C MET A 541 -22.34 46.18 29.32
N PRO A 542 -21.11 45.75 29.01
CA PRO A 542 -20.53 45.82 27.67
C PRO A 542 -21.29 45.05 26.60
N HIS A 543 -22.01 44.02 27.05
CA HIS A 543 -22.75 43.12 26.13
C HIS A 543 -24.07 43.70 25.61
N THR A 544 -24.59 44.75 26.22
CA THR A 544 -25.89 45.36 25.85
C THR A 544 -25.79 46.30 24.67
N VAL A 545 -24.60 46.86 24.40
CA VAL A 545 -24.35 47.82 23.34
C VAL A 545 -23.64 47.13 22.20
N ALA A 546 -24.38 46.38 21.42
CA ALA A 546 -23.85 45.68 20.24
C ALA A 546 -24.86 45.75 19.08
N VAL A 547 -24.36 45.76 17.86
CA VAL A 547 -25.18 45.60 16.69
C VAL A 547 -25.86 44.22 16.75
N PRO A 548 -27.19 44.10 16.46
CA PRO A 548 -27.94 42.84 16.58
C PRO A 548 -27.28 41.68 15.83
N GLN A 549 -26.67 41.93 14.69
CA GLN A 549 -26.00 40.93 13.84
C GLN A 549 -24.82 40.24 14.52
N ILE A 550 -24.17 40.90 15.46
CA ILE A 550 -23.06 40.28 16.21
C ILE A 550 -23.54 39.09 17.06
N GLY A 551 -24.80 39.16 17.54
CA GLY A 551 -25.45 38.06 18.25
C GLY A 551 -25.67 36.83 17.39
N CYS A 552 -25.64 36.95 16.06
CA CYS A 552 -25.76 35.86 15.09
C CYS A 552 -24.43 35.15 14.80
N LEU A 553 -23.31 35.62 15.38
CA LEU A 553 -22.01 34.95 15.21
C LEU A 553 -21.99 33.60 15.92
N LYS A 554 -21.73 32.53 15.16
CA LYS A 554 -21.71 31.17 15.65
C LYS A 554 -20.50 30.86 16.55
N ASN A 555 -19.34 31.43 16.23
CA ASN A 555 -18.11 31.19 16.97
C ASN A 555 -17.88 32.25 18.08
N PRO A 556 -17.81 31.84 19.36
CA PRO A 556 -17.54 32.76 20.47
C PRO A 556 -16.17 33.45 20.36
N LEU A 557 -15.17 32.82 19.74
CA LEU A 557 -13.86 33.42 19.53
C LEU A 557 -13.89 34.53 18.47
N HIS A 558 -14.76 34.46 17.47
CA HIS A 558 -14.95 35.54 16.52
C HIS A 558 -15.69 36.71 17.20
N LEU A 559 -16.67 36.40 18.04
CA LEU A 559 -17.39 37.37 18.82
C LEU A 559 -16.45 38.16 19.74
N SER A 560 -15.59 37.48 20.50
CA SER A 560 -14.61 38.13 21.39
C SER A 560 -13.62 38.99 20.59
N LYS A 561 -13.15 38.47 19.44
CA LYS A 561 -12.22 39.19 18.58
C LYS A 561 -12.84 40.49 18.00
N VAL A 562 -14.08 40.40 17.54
CA VAL A 562 -14.82 41.59 17.06
C VAL A 562 -15.00 42.61 18.17
N ARG A 563 -15.44 42.17 19.34
CA ARG A 563 -15.59 43.09 20.52
C ARG A 563 -14.28 43.72 20.90
N ARG A 564 -13.23 42.95 21.00
CA ARG A 564 -11.90 43.44 21.33
C ARG A 564 -11.43 44.50 20.33
N GLN A 565 -11.50 44.23 19.03
CA GLN A 565 -11.07 45.17 17.99
C GLN A 565 -11.92 46.47 18.02
N SER A 566 -13.23 46.35 18.20
CA SER A 566 -14.09 47.53 18.30
C SER A 566 -13.83 48.32 19.58
N ASN A 567 -13.58 47.65 20.71
CA ASN A 567 -13.24 48.28 21.98
C ASN A 567 -11.85 48.97 21.97
N GLU A 568 -10.90 48.39 21.22
CA GLU A 568 -9.58 49.01 20.98
C GLU A 568 -9.73 50.38 20.27
N VAL A 569 -10.66 50.47 19.29
CA VAL A 569 -10.96 51.78 18.64
C VAL A 569 -11.53 52.78 19.64
N ILE A 570 -12.51 52.38 20.45
CA ILE A 570 -13.09 53.27 21.46
C ILE A 570 -12.05 53.70 22.49
N SER A 571 -11.21 52.78 22.94
CA SER A 571 -10.12 53.10 23.87
C SER A 571 -9.09 54.07 23.27
N ALA A 572 -8.78 53.92 21.97
CA ALA A 572 -7.89 54.86 21.26
C ALA A 572 -8.49 56.27 21.19
N VAL A 573 -9.80 56.38 20.89
CA VAL A 573 -10.51 57.67 20.87
C VAL A 573 -10.57 58.26 22.28
N TYR A 574 -10.87 57.45 23.31
CA TYR A 574 -10.87 57.88 24.69
C TYR A 574 -9.50 58.40 25.14
N LYS A 575 -8.42 57.72 24.75
CA LYS A 575 -7.05 58.13 25.05
C LYS A 575 -6.73 59.50 24.42
N GLN A 576 -7.06 59.67 23.15
CA GLN A 576 -6.89 60.98 22.49
C GLN A 576 -7.70 62.09 23.19
N LEU A 577 -8.97 61.80 23.48
CA LEU A 577 -9.82 62.75 24.21
C LEU A 577 -9.24 63.12 25.60
N TYR A 578 -8.75 62.11 26.34
CA TYR A 578 -8.12 62.31 27.66
C TYR A 578 -6.88 63.19 27.58
N GLU A 579 -6.00 62.96 26.59
CA GLU A 579 -4.81 63.78 26.36
C GLU A 579 -5.18 65.23 26.01
N HIS A 580 -6.20 65.43 25.20
CA HIS A 580 -6.68 66.79 24.85
C HIS A 580 -7.38 67.51 26.00
N VAL A 581 -8.18 66.79 26.80
CA VAL A 581 -8.86 67.37 27.95
C VAL A 581 -7.86 67.79 29.08
N HIS A 582 -6.79 67.01 29.25
CA HIS A 582 -5.73 67.29 30.22
C HIS A 582 -4.69 68.32 29.73
N ASN A 583 -4.75 68.71 28.46
CA ASN A 583 -3.85 69.74 27.94
C ASN A 583 -4.32 71.16 28.40
N PRO A 584 -3.49 71.90 29.13
CA PRO A 584 -3.88 73.21 29.68
C PRO A 584 -4.22 74.22 28.58
N THR A 585 -3.83 74.00 27.34
CA THR A 585 -4.18 74.94 26.23
C THR A 585 -5.66 74.86 25.83
N ASN A 586 -6.43 73.88 26.32
CA ASN A 586 -7.83 73.66 25.96
C ASN A 586 -8.83 74.20 27.00
N GLU A 587 -8.34 74.86 28.09
CA GLU A 587 -9.11 75.68 29.09
C GLU A 587 -10.30 74.91 29.72
N TYR A 588 -10.13 73.64 30.14
CA TYR A 588 -11.11 72.95 30.95
C TYR A 588 -10.88 73.16 32.43
N ASP A 589 -11.93 73.58 33.17
CA ASP A 589 -11.82 74.02 34.59
C ASP A 589 -11.34 72.95 35.58
N ASN A 590 -11.69 71.68 35.36
CA ASN A 590 -11.27 70.54 36.20
C ASN A 590 -11.13 69.23 35.37
N PRO A 591 -10.02 69.02 34.65
CA PRO A 591 -9.82 67.87 33.79
C PRO A 591 -9.95 66.51 34.52
N SER A 592 -9.40 66.46 35.76
CA SER A 592 -9.43 65.23 36.57
C SER A 592 -10.81 64.91 37.16
N ALA A 593 -11.69 65.90 37.28
CA ALA A 593 -13.08 65.67 37.70
C ALA A 593 -13.97 65.31 36.51
N LEU A 594 -13.67 65.85 35.32
CA LEU A 594 -14.35 65.54 34.08
C LEU A 594 -14.01 64.11 33.61
N MET A 595 -12.73 63.71 33.67
CA MET A 595 -12.26 62.34 33.23
C MET A 595 -11.51 61.65 34.38
N PRO A 596 -12.23 61.05 35.34
CA PRO A 596 -11.61 60.46 36.53
C PRO A 596 -10.88 59.16 36.27
N ARG A 597 -11.16 58.47 35.14
CA ARG A 597 -10.54 57.20 34.80
C ARG A 597 -9.39 57.42 33.85
N THR A 598 -8.24 56.80 34.15
CA THR A 598 -7.09 56.78 33.22
C THR A 598 -7.36 55.94 31.97
N PRO A 599 -6.78 56.26 30.82
CA PRO A 599 -6.96 55.49 29.59
C PRO A 599 -6.62 54.00 29.75
N ASP A 600 -5.57 53.68 30.53
CA ASP A 600 -5.15 52.32 30.81
C ASP A 600 -6.20 51.52 31.61
N LEU A 601 -6.87 52.19 32.55
CA LEU A 601 -7.95 51.58 33.33
C LEU A 601 -9.18 51.30 32.46
N VAL A 602 -9.56 52.24 31.59
CA VAL A 602 -10.68 52.07 30.65
C VAL A 602 -10.36 50.94 29.65
N TYR A 603 -9.13 50.90 29.15
CA TYR A 603 -8.67 49.82 28.28
C TYR A 603 -8.76 48.46 28.98
N GLN A 604 -8.28 48.36 30.21
CA GLN A 604 -8.38 47.13 31.00
C GLN A 604 -9.83 46.70 31.27
N MET A 605 -10.72 47.66 31.58
CA MET A 605 -12.14 47.35 31.81
C MET A 605 -12.84 46.87 30.55
N LEU A 606 -12.51 47.44 29.38
CA LEU A 606 -13.06 47.02 28.08
C LEU A 606 -12.56 45.65 27.60
N ILE A 607 -11.36 45.24 28.04
CA ILE A 607 -10.75 43.97 27.59
C ILE A 607 -10.91 42.85 28.63
N ASN A 608 -10.85 43.13 29.94
CA ASN A 608 -10.89 42.09 30.98
C ASN A 608 -12.28 41.43 31.17
N ASP A 609 -13.34 42.00 30.63
CA ASP A 609 -14.67 41.37 30.65
C ASP A 609 -14.79 40.17 29.69
N GLU A 610 -13.72 39.81 28.96
CA GLU A 610 -13.70 38.70 27.99
C GLU A 610 -13.26 37.35 28.56
N ASN A 611 -12.93 37.25 29.86
CA ASN A 611 -12.61 35.96 30.50
C ASN A 611 -13.72 35.52 31.50
N PRO A 612 -14.86 34.98 31.04
CA PRO A 612 -15.83 34.33 31.92
C PRO A 612 -15.49 32.84 32.20
N SER A 613 -14.24 32.43 32.08
CA SER A 613 -13.88 31.04 32.33
C SER A 613 -12.69 30.86 33.25
N LEU A 614 -12.87 31.30 34.49
CA LEU A 614 -12.14 30.84 35.67
C LEU A 614 -12.99 31.11 36.91
N ASN A 615 -14.14 30.43 37.02
CA ASN A 615 -14.79 30.07 38.28
C ASN A 615 -15.61 28.79 38.05
#